data_b1ec3b47c55d55a6a65aeaf6104ec17c
#
_entry.id   b1ec3b47c55d55a6a65aeaf6104ec17c
#
_cell.length_a   1.000
_cell.length_b   1.000
_cell.length_c   1.000
_cell.angle_alpha   90.00
_cell.angle_beta   90.00
_cell.angle_gamma   90.00
#
_symmetry.space_group_name_H-M   'P 1'
#
loop_
_entity.id
_entity.type
_entity.pdbx_description
1 polymer ?
#
loop_
_entity_poly.entity_id
_entity_poly.type
_entity_poly.pdbx_seq_one_letter_code
_entity_poly.pdbx_strand_id
1 'polypeptide(L)'
;MNATKDQKVINRASEFTSPEVNIFETKDGYVLQAEMPGVNKDGLEITLEGNELTIVGHRAIAPLSGESLFNESHSTDFKRVFELDPAIDTSKVTAQMAQGILKLTLPKSERVKPRKIVVD
;
A
#
# COMPACT_ATOMS: atom_id res chain seq x y z
N MET A 1 15.05 27.24 -15.69
CA MET A 1 14.57 27.03 -15.10
C MET A 1 14.70 25.92 -14.31
N ASN A 2 14.40 25.95 -13.39
CA ASN A 2 14.61 24.98 -12.49
C ASN A 2 13.72 23.79 -12.54
N ALA A 3 12.75 23.89 -13.35
CA ALA A 3 11.82 22.78 -13.42
C ALA A 3 12.49 21.50 -13.83
N THR A 4 13.40 21.57 -14.75
CA THR A 4 14.07 20.39 -15.22
C THR A 4 14.93 19.78 -14.14
N LYS A 5 15.61 20.64 -13.41
CA LYS A 5 16.43 20.20 -12.37
C LYS A 5 15.61 19.55 -11.30
N ASP A 6 14.53 20.15 -10.93
CA ASP A 6 13.65 19.59 -9.94
C ASP A 6 13.09 18.27 -10.36
N GLN A 7 12.75 18.15 -11.61
CA GLN A 7 12.23 16.92 -12.10
C GLN A 7 13.24 15.81 -11.99
N LYS A 8 14.48 16.13 -12.26
CA LYS A 8 15.49 15.15 -12.18
C LYS A 8 15.61 14.60 -10.79
N VAL A 9 15.61 15.47 -9.81
CA VAL A 9 15.71 15.05 -8.44
C VAL A 9 14.50 14.24 -8.04
N ILE A 10 13.34 14.66 -8.46
CA ILE A 10 12.13 13.97 -8.13
C ILE A 10 12.10 12.59 -8.74
N ASN A 11 12.55 12.46 -9.96
CA ASN A 11 12.56 11.17 -10.60
C ASN A 11 13.43 10.19 -9.85
N ARG A 12 14.55 10.65 -9.39
CA ARG A 12 15.41 9.79 -8.65
C ARG A 12 14.77 9.37 -7.36
N ALA A 13 14.15 10.32 -6.67
CA ALA A 13 13.52 10.01 -5.40
C ALA A 13 12.26 9.21 -5.56
N SER A 14 11.65 9.25 -6.73
CA SER A 14 10.40 8.55 -6.88
C SER A 14 10.50 7.30 -7.72
N GLU A 15 11.67 6.70 -7.74
CA GLU A 15 11.78 5.43 -8.40
C GLU A 15 11.22 4.37 -7.48
N PHE A 16 10.04 3.91 -7.79
CA PHE A 16 9.38 2.90 -7.00
C PHE A 16 8.99 1.73 -7.88
N THR A 17 8.89 0.59 -7.25
CA THR A 17 8.37 -0.59 -7.90
C THR A 17 6.93 -0.75 -7.43
N SER A 18 6.05 -1.13 -8.34
CA SER A 18 4.68 -1.40 -7.96
C SER A 18 4.61 -2.81 -7.39
N PRO A 19 4.10 -2.97 -6.19
CA PRO A 19 4.00 -4.31 -5.61
C PRO A 19 2.89 -5.11 -6.27
N GLU A 20 2.99 -6.42 -6.20
CA GLU A 20 1.92 -7.26 -6.66
C GLU A 20 0.81 -7.21 -5.63
N VAL A 21 -0.41 -7.03 -6.11
CA VAL A 21 -1.53 -6.83 -5.21
C VAL A 21 -2.67 -7.75 -5.60
N ASN A 22 -3.27 -8.37 -4.60
CA ASN A 22 -4.49 -9.14 -4.78
C ASN A 22 -5.57 -8.52 -3.92
N ILE A 23 -6.76 -8.39 -4.47
CA ILE A 23 -7.87 -7.82 -3.74
C ILE A 23 -9.00 -8.83 -3.76
N PHE A 24 -9.54 -9.14 -2.58
CA PHE A 24 -10.64 -10.08 -2.45
C PHE A 24 -11.82 -9.36 -1.86
N GLU A 25 -12.99 -9.63 -2.40
CA GLU A 25 -14.19 -9.09 -1.81
C GLU A 25 -14.71 -10.09 -0.80
N THR A 26 -15.10 -9.61 0.37
CA THR A 26 -15.67 -10.46 1.39
C THR A 26 -17.07 -9.97 1.70
N LYS A 27 -17.75 -10.70 2.55
CA LYS A 27 -19.09 -10.34 2.94
C LYS A 27 -19.12 -8.94 3.55
N ASP A 28 -18.10 -8.61 4.31
CA ASP A 28 -18.07 -7.36 5.05
C ASP A 28 -17.25 -6.26 4.40
N GLY A 29 -16.60 -6.53 3.31
CA GLY A 29 -15.77 -5.52 2.68
C GLY A 29 -14.77 -6.13 1.74
N TYR A 30 -13.53 -5.66 1.83
CA TYR A 30 -12.46 -6.12 0.97
C TYR A 30 -11.23 -6.44 1.78
N VAL A 31 -10.41 -7.34 1.27
CA VAL A 31 -9.09 -7.60 1.82
C VAL A 31 -8.09 -7.40 0.70
N LEU A 32 -7.09 -6.58 0.96
CA LEU A 32 -6.06 -6.31 0.00
C LEU A 32 -4.76 -6.89 0.51
N GLN A 33 -4.07 -7.63 -0.33
CA GLN A 33 -2.77 -8.19 0.02
C GLN A 33 -1.74 -7.66 -0.95
N ALA A 34 -0.66 -7.11 -0.44
CA ALA A 34 0.41 -6.58 -1.27
C ALA A 34 1.71 -7.26 -0.90
N GLU A 35 2.41 -7.74 -1.90
CA GLU A 35 3.69 -8.41 -1.69
C GLU A 35 4.80 -7.40 -1.83
N MET A 36 5.51 -7.16 -0.76
CA MET A 36 6.60 -6.21 -0.74
C MET A 36 7.80 -6.84 -0.06
N PRO A 37 8.49 -7.73 -0.78
CA PRO A 37 9.64 -8.41 -0.18
C PRO A 37 10.68 -7.43 0.31
N GLY A 38 11.22 -7.68 1.46
CA GLY A 38 12.24 -6.80 2.01
C GLY A 38 11.69 -5.68 2.85
N VAL A 39 10.37 -5.53 2.91
CA VAL A 39 9.75 -4.46 3.70
C VAL A 39 9.26 -5.07 5.00
N ASN A 40 9.55 -4.40 6.12
CA ASN A 40 8.98 -4.83 7.37
C ASN A 40 8.11 -3.70 7.89
N LYS A 41 7.54 -3.92 9.06
CA LYS A 41 6.58 -2.98 9.61
C LYS A 41 7.15 -1.57 9.74
N ASP A 42 8.42 -1.46 10.07
CA ASP A 42 9.02 -0.15 10.25
C ASP A 42 9.18 0.61 8.95
N GLY A 43 9.23 -0.07 7.84
CA GLY A 43 9.38 0.59 6.56
C GLY A 43 8.08 0.82 5.83
N LEU A 44 6.96 0.55 6.47
CA LEU A 44 5.67 0.64 5.83
C LEU A 44 4.98 1.94 6.18
N GLU A 45 4.50 2.64 5.16
CA GLU A 45 3.72 3.86 5.37
C GLU A 45 2.42 3.72 4.62
N ILE A 46 1.32 3.92 5.30
CA ILE A 46 0.01 3.85 4.67
C ILE A 46 -0.70 5.15 4.97
N THR A 47 -1.14 5.83 3.93
CA THR A 47 -1.80 7.11 4.07
C THR A 47 -3.17 7.05 3.44
N LEU A 48 -4.16 7.57 4.14
CA LEU A 48 -5.51 7.67 3.63
C LEU A 48 -5.90 9.12 3.59
N GLU A 49 -6.26 9.59 2.43
CA GLU A 49 -6.69 10.97 2.29
C GLU A 49 -7.98 10.94 1.50
N GLY A 50 -9.09 11.22 2.14
CA GLY A 50 -10.37 11.01 1.48
C GLY A 50 -10.52 9.55 1.17
N ASN A 51 -10.72 9.24 -0.09
CA ASN A 51 -10.81 7.85 -0.54
C ASN A 51 -9.55 7.38 -1.22
N GLU A 52 -8.49 8.14 -1.14
CA GLU A 52 -7.25 7.73 -1.79
C GLU A 52 -6.33 7.07 -0.79
N LEU A 53 -5.95 5.85 -1.08
CA LEU A 53 -5.06 5.08 -0.23
C LEU A 53 -3.71 4.98 -0.89
N THR A 54 -2.67 5.40 -0.18
CA THR A 54 -1.30 5.30 -0.69
C THR A 54 -0.53 4.36 0.21
N ILE A 55 0.13 3.39 -0.41
CA ILE A 55 0.96 2.43 0.30
C ILE A 55 2.38 2.62 -0.17
N VAL A 56 3.28 2.84 0.76
CA VAL A 56 4.70 2.95 0.46
C VAL A 56 5.44 1.98 1.35
N GLY A 57 6.28 1.16 0.74
CA GLY A 57 7.09 0.22 1.47
C GLY A 57 8.56 0.47 1.23
N HIS A 58 9.29 0.81 2.26
CA HIS A 58 10.72 1.03 2.17
C HIS A 58 11.43 -0.24 2.55
N ARG A 59 12.25 -0.73 1.65
CA ARG A 59 12.95 -1.98 1.93
C ARG A 59 14.00 -1.77 2.98
N ALA A 60 14.11 -2.74 3.86
CA ALA A 60 15.16 -2.72 4.85
C ALA A 60 16.41 -3.24 4.15
N ILE A 61 17.36 -2.39 3.95
CA ILE A 61 18.57 -2.77 3.27
C ILE A 61 19.62 -3.08 4.29
N ALA A 62 20.08 -4.31 4.28
CA ALA A 62 21.13 -4.69 5.19
C ALA A 62 22.43 -4.12 4.67
N PRO A 63 23.12 -3.37 5.46
CA PRO A 63 24.36 -2.77 5.01
C PRO A 63 25.46 -3.79 5.06
N LEU A 64 25.42 -4.76 4.25
CA LEU A 64 26.41 -5.73 4.28
C LEU A 64 27.51 -5.47 3.35
N SER A 65 27.96 -6.39 2.69
CA SER A 65 29.09 -6.30 1.87
C SER A 65 28.90 -5.36 0.71
N GLY A 66 29.93 -5.12 -0.01
CA GLY A 66 29.83 -4.29 -1.18
C GLY A 66 28.95 -4.83 -2.25
N GLU A 67 28.59 -6.09 -2.12
CA GLU A 67 27.70 -6.64 -3.08
C GLU A 67 26.42 -5.94 -3.17
N SER A 68 25.94 -5.43 -2.07
CA SER A 68 24.67 -4.77 -2.11
C SER A 68 24.73 -3.55 -2.99
N LEU A 69 25.89 -3.03 -3.23
CA LEU A 69 25.97 -1.86 -4.08
C LEU A 69 25.66 -2.18 -5.50
N PHE A 70 25.95 -3.36 -5.93
CA PHE A 70 25.69 -3.72 -7.30
C PHE A 70 24.25 -4.04 -7.53
N ASN A 71 23.53 -4.28 -6.48
CA ASN A 71 22.14 -4.64 -6.62
C ASN A 71 21.22 -3.53 -6.23
N GLU A 72 21.70 -2.31 -6.19
CA GLU A 72 20.87 -1.21 -5.83
C GLU A 72 19.67 -1.08 -6.69
N SER A 73 19.78 -1.43 -7.93
CA SER A 73 18.64 -1.30 -8.81
C SER A 73 17.53 -2.21 -8.39
N HIS A 74 17.83 -3.22 -7.60
CA HIS A 74 16.80 -4.15 -7.14
C HIS A 74 16.27 -3.80 -5.78
N SER A 75 16.73 -2.70 -5.23
CA SER A 75 16.27 -2.34 -3.91
C SER A 75 15.40 -1.10 -3.94
N THR A 76 14.72 -0.89 -5.05
CA THR A 76 13.78 0.22 -5.09
C THR A 76 12.65 -0.05 -4.13
N ASP A 77 12.14 1.01 -3.58
CA ASP A 77 11.02 0.90 -2.67
C ASP A 77 9.74 0.65 -3.45
N PHE A 78 8.70 0.29 -2.75
CA PHE A 78 7.42 0.01 -3.35
C PHE A 78 6.46 1.16 -3.14
N LYS A 79 5.59 1.38 -4.12
CA LYS A 79 4.55 2.39 -3.95
C LYS A 79 3.35 2.02 -4.81
N ARG A 80 2.18 2.19 -4.24
CA ARG A 80 0.95 1.96 -4.99
C ARG A 80 -0.14 2.85 -4.43
N VAL A 81 -0.95 3.41 -5.32
CA VAL A 81 -2.05 4.29 -4.93
C VAL A 81 -3.34 3.67 -5.41
N PHE A 82 -4.34 3.66 -4.55
CA PHE A 82 -5.65 3.11 -4.87
C PHE A 82 -6.73 4.13 -4.59
N GLU A 83 -7.75 4.10 -5.41
CA GLU A 83 -8.93 4.88 -5.11
C GLU A 83 -9.93 3.91 -4.52
N LEU A 84 -10.33 4.13 -3.30
CA LEU A 84 -11.19 3.19 -2.60
C LEU A 84 -12.65 3.46 -2.91
N ASP A 85 -13.44 2.39 -2.91
CA ASP A 85 -14.88 2.49 -3.04
C ASP A 85 -15.40 3.38 -1.91
N PRO A 86 -16.24 4.37 -2.21
CA PRO A 86 -16.77 5.23 -1.13
C PRO A 86 -17.55 4.48 -0.08
N ALA A 87 -17.96 3.25 -0.38
CA ALA A 87 -18.67 2.46 0.61
C ALA A 87 -17.78 1.95 1.72
N ILE A 88 -16.47 2.07 1.56
CA ILE A 88 -15.55 1.60 2.59
C ILE A 88 -15.52 2.57 3.74
N ASP A 89 -15.60 2.03 4.95
CA ASP A 89 -15.48 2.85 6.16
C ASP A 89 -14.01 3.05 6.45
N THR A 90 -13.47 4.18 6.03
CA THR A 90 -12.05 4.41 6.15
C THR A 90 -11.58 4.54 7.59
N SER A 91 -12.49 4.76 8.51
CA SER A 91 -12.10 4.85 9.90
C SER A 91 -11.86 3.47 10.52
N LYS A 92 -12.22 2.42 9.82
CA LYS A 92 -12.06 1.07 10.35
C LYS A 92 -11.08 0.22 9.57
N VAL A 93 -10.27 0.84 8.74
CA VAL A 93 -9.26 0.12 7.98
C VAL A 93 -8.16 -0.33 8.93
N THR A 94 -7.76 -1.59 8.80
CA THR A 94 -6.67 -2.11 9.61
C THR A 94 -5.61 -2.73 8.72
N ALA A 95 -4.40 -2.82 9.24
CA ALA A 95 -3.27 -3.29 8.47
C ALA A 95 -2.43 -4.25 9.28
N GLN A 96 -1.95 -5.29 8.64
CA GLN A 96 -1.01 -6.23 9.24
C GLN A 96 0.11 -6.47 8.27
N MET A 97 1.33 -6.54 8.77
CA MET A 97 2.49 -6.78 7.94
C MET A 97 3.27 -7.93 8.50
N ALA A 98 3.52 -8.93 7.69
CA ALA A 98 4.29 -10.09 8.11
C ALA A 98 4.99 -10.69 6.92
N GLN A 99 6.28 -10.93 7.08
CA GLN A 99 7.05 -11.62 6.05
C GLN A 99 6.93 -11.01 4.66
N GLY A 100 6.97 -9.70 4.61
CA GLY A 100 6.91 -9.00 3.34
C GLY A 100 5.53 -8.93 2.72
N ILE A 101 4.51 -9.36 3.43
CA ILE A 101 3.16 -9.32 2.90
C ILE A 101 2.31 -8.40 3.76
N LEU A 102 1.74 -7.39 3.11
CA LEU A 102 0.83 -6.48 3.77
C LEU A 102 -0.57 -6.96 3.55
N LYS A 103 -1.35 -7.00 4.61
CA LYS A 103 -2.76 -7.34 4.51
C LYS A 103 -3.56 -6.18 5.05
N LEU A 104 -4.38 -5.59 4.21
CA LEU A 104 -5.27 -4.52 4.61
C LEU A 104 -6.69 -5.03 4.64
N THR A 105 -7.39 -4.75 5.70
CA THR A 105 -8.81 -5.08 5.79
C THR A 105 -9.59 -3.80 5.64
N LEU A 106 -10.49 -3.78 4.67
CA LEU A 106 -11.22 -2.59 4.27
C LEU A 106 -12.72 -2.85 4.42
N PRO A 107 -13.27 -2.62 5.60
CA PRO A 107 -14.67 -2.95 5.81
C PRO A 107 -15.60 -1.93 5.18
N LYS A 108 -16.75 -2.40 4.73
CA LYS A 108 -17.76 -1.50 4.22
C LYS A 108 -18.50 -0.86 5.38
N SER A 109 -18.98 0.35 5.10
CA SER A 109 -19.75 1.05 6.09
C SER A 109 -21.03 0.27 6.41
N GLU A 110 -21.47 0.36 7.65
CA GLU A 110 -22.68 -0.36 8.06
C GLU A 110 -23.88 0.05 7.23
N ARG A 111 -23.90 1.28 6.79
CA ARG A 111 -25.03 1.76 6.02
C ARG A 111 -25.20 1.09 4.69
N VAL A 112 -24.10 0.59 4.11
CA VAL A 112 -24.17 0.00 2.78
C VAL A 112 -24.12 -1.50 2.80
N LYS A 113 -24.06 -2.11 3.99
CA LYS A 113 -24.09 -3.55 4.06
C LYS A 113 -25.51 -4.03 3.80
N PRO A 114 -25.67 -5.21 3.21
CA PRO A 114 -27.01 -5.73 2.96
C PRO A 114 -27.79 -5.89 4.25
N ARG A 115 -29.04 -5.53 4.21
CA ARG A 115 -29.92 -5.69 5.35
C ARG A 115 -31.10 -6.50 4.97
N LYS A 116 -31.59 -7.27 5.93
CA LYS A 116 -32.79 -8.02 5.71
C LYS A 116 -33.95 -7.11 5.98
N ILE A 117 -34.90 -7.10 5.09
CA ILE A 117 -36.10 -6.28 5.27
C ILE A 117 -37.21 -7.15 5.79
N VAL A 118 -37.85 -6.70 6.85
CA VAL A 118 -38.94 -7.44 7.43
C VAL A 118 -40.21 -7.20 6.61
N VAL A 119 -40.88 -8.28 6.28
CA VAL A 119 -42.11 -8.17 5.49
C VAL A 119 -43.27 -8.47 6.41
N ASP A 120 -44.21 -7.56 6.43
CA ASP A 120 -45.41 -7.77 7.24
C ASP A 120 -46.49 -8.53 6.49
#